data_fe900df7584689a79656c78e678f9c51
#
_entry.id   fe900df7584689a79656c78e678f9c51
#
_cell.length_a   1.000
_cell.length_b   1.000
_cell.length_c   1.000
_cell.angle_alpha   90.00
_cell.angle_beta   90.00
_cell.angle_gamma   90.00
#
_symmetry.space_group_name_H-M   'P 1'
#
loop_
_entity.id
_entity.type
_entity.pdbx_description
1 polymer ?
#
loop_
_entity_poly.entity_id
_entity_poly.type
_entity_poly.pdbx_seq_one_letter_code
_entity_poly.pdbx_strand_id
1 'polypeptide(L)'
;MSDWSEGPGRDGAAEGTAWSGREGARAFAAVEAATDWLLGYPFVFRALSRRIGAGEVLVDYGCGPGKVADHAARLLGARVLGVDTSPEMLALARASAPAVAEYHLVEDGRVTDLADGCADAVMCNHVLASLPTEDAVLGVFTEIRRLLRPGALFVLLTTDPACNGTEYASLRIGEPGEVYGPGDELTVRLRRTDGSWQEVRNHAWPVGLYPSLLERAGFREVAQHRPSVDEALTVADADLAAGRAWSAERARPPLMITTALAA
;
A
#
# COMPACT_ATOMS: atom_id res chain seq x y z
N MET A 1 34.61 37.89 25.48
CA MET A 1 34.29 37.95 24.05
C MET A 1 34.20 36.48 23.62
N SER A 2 33.06 35.90 23.69
CA SER A 2 32.78 34.53 23.32
C SER A 2 31.82 34.53 22.13
N ASP A 3 32.40 34.09 21.03
CA ASP A 3 31.76 33.97 19.74
C ASP A 3 30.86 32.75 19.77
N TRP A 4 29.55 32.91 19.61
CA TRP A 4 28.57 31.86 19.41
C TRP A 4 28.27 31.79 17.91
N SER A 5 29.00 30.93 17.20
CA SER A 5 28.69 30.61 15.83
C SER A 5 27.35 29.85 15.77
N GLU A 6 26.42 30.45 15.02
CA GLU A 6 25.11 29.91 14.69
C GLU A 6 25.25 28.53 14.00
N GLY A 7 24.59 27.51 14.53
CA GLY A 7 24.43 26.21 13.86
C GLY A 7 23.48 26.34 12.66
N PRO A 8 23.60 25.48 11.64
CA PRO A 8 22.78 25.55 10.44
C PRO A 8 21.30 25.35 10.77
N GLY A 9 20.48 26.23 10.19
CA GLY A 9 19.02 26.23 10.30
C GLY A 9 18.45 24.88 9.88
N ARG A 10 17.52 24.38 10.69
CA ARG A 10 16.66 23.27 10.31
C ARG A 10 15.62 23.82 9.33
N ASP A 11 15.92 23.73 8.05
CA ASP A 11 14.90 23.85 7.01
C ASP A 11 14.09 22.55 7.06
N GLY A 12 12.88 22.63 7.63
CA GLY A 12 11.88 21.57 7.62
C GLY A 12 11.25 21.41 6.23
N ALA A 13 12.03 20.98 5.25
CA ALA A 13 11.48 20.39 4.05
C ALA A 13 10.96 19.01 4.47
N ALA A 14 9.66 18.73 4.26
CA ALA A 14 9.09 17.40 4.41
C ALA A 14 9.94 16.43 3.57
N GLU A 15 10.69 15.55 4.24
CA GLU A 15 11.44 14.49 3.56
C GLU A 15 10.43 13.65 2.80
N GLY A 16 10.48 13.69 1.46
CA GLY A 16 9.62 12.90 0.60
C GLY A 16 9.83 11.40 0.88
N THR A 17 8.84 10.58 0.56
CA THR A 17 8.97 9.12 0.68
C THR A 17 10.16 8.61 -0.14
N ALA A 18 10.66 7.40 0.16
CA ALA A 18 11.74 6.73 -0.60
C ALA A 18 11.46 6.64 -2.11
N TRP A 19 10.22 6.87 -2.53
CA TRP A 19 9.71 6.78 -3.89
C TRP A 19 9.48 8.15 -4.55
N SER A 20 9.82 9.25 -3.88
CA SER A 20 9.71 10.59 -4.44
C SER A 20 10.77 10.85 -5.51
N GLY A 21 10.43 11.71 -6.47
CA GLY A 21 11.27 12.05 -7.60
C GLY A 21 11.34 10.98 -8.70
N ARG A 22 11.92 11.36 -9.86
CA ARG A 22 11.95 10.49 -11.06
C ARG A 22 12.74 9.21 -10.87
N GLU A 23 13.80 9.23 -10.09
CA GLU A 23 14.64 8.07 -9.83
C GLU A 23 13.93 7.07 -8.93
N GLY A 24 13.33 7.52 -7.83
CA GLY A 24 12.52 6.70 -6.93
C GLY A 24 11.35 6.05 -7.65
N ALA A 25 10.63 6.81 -8.46
CA ALA A 25 9.50 6.29 -9.23
C ALA A 25 9.91 5.21 -10.25
N ARG A 26 11.05 5.38 -10.96
CA ARG A 26 11.59 4.37 -11.87
C ARG A 26 12.06 3.13 -11.11
N ALA A 27 12.69 3.31 -9.96
CA ALA A 27 13.16 2.23 -9.12
C ALA A 27 11.98 1.36 -8.63
N PHE A 28 10.89 1.97 -8.18
CA PHE A 28 9.67 1.27 -7.79
C PHE A 28 9.06 0.50 -8.97
N ALA A 29 9.03 1.09 -10.16
CA ALA A 29 8.49 0.43 -11.35
C ALA A 29 9.23 -0.86 -11.72
N ALA A 30 10.48 -1.03 -11.29
CA ALA A 30 11.31 -2.22 -11.50
C ALA A 30 11.15 -3.30 -10.41
N VAL A 31 10.35 -3.06 -9.36
CA VAL A 31 10.09 -4.06 -8.31
C VAL A 31 9.28 -5.22 -8.86
N GLU A 32 9.70 -6.45 -8.52
CA GLU A 32 9.09 -7.70 -9.00
C GLU A 32 7.72 -7.98 -8.33
N ALA A 33 7.59 -7.71 -7.03
CA ALA A 33 6.39 -7.88 -6.21
C ALA A 33 5.74 -9.29 -6.27
N ALA A 34 6.53 -10.35 -6.48
CA ALA A 34 6.00 -11.71 -6.65
C ALA A 34 5.20 -12.20 -5.43
N THR A 35 5.67 -11.91 -4.21
CA THR A 35 4.95 -12.26 -2.96
C THR A 35 3.60 -11.55 -2.90
N ASP A 36 3.52 -10.29 -3.35
CA ASP A 36 2.28 -9.51 -3.36
C ASP A 36 1.28 -10.03 -4.39
N TRP A 37 1.75 -10.42 -5.58
CA TRP A 37 0.92 -11.04 -6.61
C TRP A 37 0.44 -12.45 -6.23
N LEU A 38 1.14 -13.15 -5.33
CA LEU A 38 0.65 -14.42 -4.78
C LEU A 38 -0.31 -14.22 -3.60
N LEU A 39 0.13 -13.51 -2.55
CA LEU A 39 -0.52 -13.49 -1.23
C LEU A 39 -1.29 -12.19 -0.93
N GLY A 40 -1.17 -11.15 -1.77
CA GLY A 40 -1.76 -9.84 -1.54
C GLY A 40 -2.89 -9.52 -2.52
N TYR A 41 -2.54 -9.07 -3.70
CA TYR A 41 -3.47 -8.51 -4.68
C TYR A 41 -4.64 -9.43 -5.06
N PRO A 42 -4.49 -10.77 -5.25
CA PRO A 42 -5.62 -11.63 -5.56
C PRO A 42 -6.71 -11.61 -4.48
N PHE A 43 -6.31 -11.47 -3.22
CA PHE A 43 -7.24 -11.38 -2.08
C PHE A 43 -7.90 -10.02 -1.97
N VAL A 44 -7.16 -8.94 -2.27
CA VAL A 44 -7.72 -7.59 -2.39
C VAL A 44 -8.81 -7.59 -3.48
N PHE A 45 -8.51 -8.09 -4.67
CA PHE A 45 -9.46 -8.14 -5.78
C PHE A 45 -10.67 -9.04 -5.47
N ARG A 46 -10.45 -10.18 -4.80
CA ARG A 46 -11.53 -11.05 -4.34
C ARG A 46 -12.45 -10.37 -3.32
N ALA A 47 -11.92 -9.56 -2.43
CA ALA A 47 -12.74 -8.77 -1.50
C ALA A 47 -13.55 -7.71 -2.24
N LEU A 48 -12.93 -6.99 -3.17
CA LEU A 48 -13.57 -5.95 -3.98
C LEU A 48 -14.66 -6.53 -4.89
N SER A 49 -14.39 -7.62 -5.62
CA SER A 49 -15.34 -8.22 -6.58
C SER A 49 -16.66 -8.70 -5.96
N ARG A 50 -16.71 -8.83 -4.64
CA ARG A 50 -17.94 -9.18 -3.89
C ARG A 50 -18.84 -7.98 -3.61
N ARG A 51 -18.33 -6.77 -3.82
CA ARG A 51 -18.97 -5.52 -3.41
C ARG A 51 -19.12 -4.50 -4.52
N ILE A 52 -18.26 -4.55 -5.54
CA ILE A 52 -18.27 -3.63 -6.66
C ILE A 52 -18.13 -4.38 -7.99
N GLY A 53 -18.63 -3.77 -9.05
CA GLY A 53 -18.57 -4.30 -10.42
C GLY A 53 -18.52 -3.17 -11.45
N ALA A 54 -18.99 -3.50 -12.65
CA ALA A 54 -18.90 -2.60 -13.79
C ALA A 54 -19.60 -1.25 -13.55
N GLY A 55 -18.87 -0.17 -13.80
CA GLY A 55 -19.36 1.21 -13.70
C GLY A 55 -19.31 1.83 -12.30
N GLU A 56 -19.06 1.04 -11.26
CA GLU A 56 -18.86 1.57 -9.91
C GLU A 56 -17.45 2.15 -9.75
N VAL A 57 -17.30 3.09 -8.80
CA VAL A 57 -16.07 3.85 -8.61
C VAL A 57 -15.20 3.16 -7.56
N LEU A 58 -13.99 2.75 -7.97
CA LEU A 58 -12.92 2.29 -7.10
C LEU A 58 -11.82 3.34 -7.01
N VAL A 59 -11.44 3.75 -5.80
CA VAL A 59 -10.23 4.54 -5.59
C VAL A 59 -9.07 3.62 -5.20
N ASP A 60 -7.94 3.71 -5.91
CA ASP A 60 -6.64 3.13 -5.50
C ASP A 60 -5.82 4.23 -4.80
N TYR A 61 -5.80 4.19 -3.45
CA TYR A 61 -5.15 5.19 -2.63
C TYR A 61 -3.67 4.83 -2.44
N GLY A 62 -2.78 5.65 -3.01
CA GLY A 62 -1.36 5.36 -3.15
C GLY A 62 -1.10 4.45 -4.36
N CYS A 63 -1.65 4.82 -5.52
CA CYS A 63 -1.64 3.98 -6.73
C CYS A 63 -0.25 3.78 -7.34
N GLY A 64 0.75 4.57 -6.94
CA GLY A 64 2.11 4.53 -7.51
C GLY A 64 2.08 4.62 -9.03
N PRO A 65 2.83 3.76 -9.76
CA PRO A 65 2.87 3.75 -11.22
C PRO A 65 1.63 3.11 -11.88
N GLY A 66 0.56 2.85 -11.12
CA GLY A 66 -0.76 2.45 -11.62
C GLY A 66 -0.93 0.97 -12.00
N LYS A 67 0.07 0.10 -11.80
CA LYS A 67 0.01 -1.31 -12.22
C LYS A 67 -1.16 -2.07 -11.58
N VAL A 68 -1.36 -1.90 -10.28
CA VAL A 68 -2.43 -2.57 -9.51
C VAL A 68 -3.79 -1.98 -9.87
N ALA A 69 -3.87 -0.65 -9.99
CA ALA A 69 -5.06 0.06 -10.43
C ALA A 69 -5.53 -0.38 -11.84
N ASP A 70 -4.61 -0.48 -12.80
CA ASP A 70 -4.90 -0.94 -14.18
C ASP A 70 -5.41 -2.39 -14.20
N HIS A 71 -4.78 -3.28 -13.41
CA HIS A 71 -5.24 -4.65 -13.28
C HIS A 71 -6.65 -4.72 -12.67
N ALA A 72 -6.90 -3.95 -11.60
CA ALA A 72 -8.22 -3.89 -10.96
C ALA A 72 -9.29 -3.37 -11.92
N ALA A 73 -8.99 -2.32 -12.71
CA ALA A 73 -9.92 -1.77 -13.70
C ALA A 73 -10.32 -2.82 -14.74
N ARG A 74 -9.35 -3.58 -15.27
CA ARG A 74 -9.61 -4.66 -16.24
C ARG A 74 -10.38 -5.82 -15.64
N LEU A 75 -10.01 -6.23 -14.43
CA LEU A 75 -10.60 -7.39 -13.76
C LEU A 75 -12.04 -7.14 -13.31
N LEU A 76 -12.30 -5.97 -12.73
CA LEU A 76 -13.59 -5.64 -12.12
C LEU A 76 -14.54 -4.91 -13.08
N GLY A 77 -14.03 -4.32 -14.17
CA GLY A 77 -14.77 -3.41 -15.02
C GLY A 77 -15.19 -2.10 -14.32
N ALA A 78 -14.67 -1.84 -13.14
CA ALA A 78 -14.93 -0.66 -12.35
C ALA A 78 -14.26 0.58 -12.96
N ARG A 79 -14.83 1.77 -12.69
CA ARG A 79 -14.16 3.04 -12.97
C ARG A 79 -13.13 3.29 -11.88
N VAL A 80 -11.84 3.05 -12.17
CA VAL A 80 -10.77 3.22 -11.19
C VAL A 80 -10.23 4.65 -11.26
N LEU A 81 -10.09 5.27 -10.08
CA LEU A 81 -9.43 6.55 -9.86
C LEU A 81 -8.14 6.28 -9.06
N GLY A 82 -6.98 6.60 -9.63
CA GLY A 82 -5.70 6.48 -8.95
C GLY A 82 -5.36 7.76 -8.21
N VAL A 83 -4.96 7.68 -6.94
CA VAL A 83 -4.48 8.83 -6.20
C VAL A 83 -3.12 8.55 -5.59
N ASP A 84 -2.21 9.52 -5.63
CA ASP A 84 -0.85 9.40 -5.06
C ASP A 84 -0.33 10.78 -4.65
N THR A 85 0.64 10.82 -3.73
CA THR A 85 1.33 12.04 -3.30
C THR A 85 2.47 12.44 -4.25
N SER A 86 2.94 11.54 -5.12
CA SER A 86 4.06 11.78 -6.04
C SER A 86 3.56 12.14 -7.45
N PRO A 87 3.81 13.38 -7.92
CA PRO A 87 3.53 13.76 -9.31
C PRO A 87 4.26 12.87 -10.34
N GLU A 88 5.46 12.39 -10.00
CA GLU A 88 6.27 11.52 -10.86
C GLU A 88 5.64 10.12 -10.99
N MET A 89 5.10 9.56 -9.89
CA MET A 89 4.34 8.30 -9.93
C MET A 89 3.10 8.45 -10.81
N LEU A 90 2.35 9.53 -10.63
CA LEU A 90 1.18 9.80 -11.46
C LEU A 90 1.52 10.02 -12.94
N ALA A 91 2.68 10.63 -13.24
CA ALA A 91 3.15 10.76 -14.62
C ALA A 91 3.47 9.40 -15.26
N LEU A 92 4.11 8.48 -14.51
CA LEU A 92 4.36 7.11 -14.96
C LEU A 92 3.04 6.35 -15.13
N ALA A 93 2.13 6.48 -14.18
CA ALA A 93 0.83 5.81 -14.21
C ALA A 93 0.02 6.21 -15.45
N ARG A 94 -0.07 7.50 -15.76
CA ARG A 94 -0.75 8.00 -16.97
C ARG A 94 -0.16 7.43 -18.26
N ALA A 95 1.15 7.14 -18.27
CA ALA A 95 1.82 6.59 -19.44
C ALA A 95 1.68 5.06 -19.58
N SER A 96 1.52 4.33 -18.48
CA SER A 96 1.65 2.86 -18.45
C SER A 96 0.39 2.10 -18.04
N ALA A 97 -0.64 2.78 -17.50
CA ALA A 97 -1.84 2.17 -16.96
C ALA A 97 -3.13 2.75 -17.61
N PRO A 98 -3.38 2.44 -18.90
CA PRO A 98 -4.43 3.10 -19.70
C PRO A 98 -5.86 2.68 -19.32
N ALA A 99 -6.06 1.63 -18.52
CA ALA A 99 -7.39 1.23 -18.06
C ALA A 99 -7.91 2.05 -16.87
N VAL A 100 -7.04 2.81 -16.20
CA VAL A 100 -7.42 3.72 -15.11
C VAL A 100 -8.08 4.98 -15.69
N ALA A 101 -9.22 5.34 -15.14
CA ALA A 101 -10.02 6.42 -15.69
C ALA A 101 -9.38 7.80 -15.46
N GLU A 102 -8.90 8.07 -14.24
CA GLU A 102 -8.36 9.37 -13.84
C GLU A 102 -7.28 9.20 -12.78
N TYR A 103 -6.40 10.22 -12.68
CA TYR A 103 -5.33 10.29 -11.67
C TYR A 103 -5.32 11.65 -10.98
N HIS A 104 -5.32 11.65 -9.64
CA HIS A 104 -5.38 12.83 -8.80
C HIS A 104 -4.22 12.89 -7.82
N LEU A 105 -3.73 14.10 -7.56
CA LEU A 105 -2.68 14.34 -6.58
C LEU A 105 -3.28 14.43 -5.17
N VAL A 106 -2.60 13.82 -4.21
CA VAL A 106 -2.88 14.02 -2.78
C VAL A 106 -1.97 15.17 -2.31
N GLU A 107 -2.55 16.28 -1.90
CA GLU A 107 -1.84 17.44 -1.35
C GLU A 107 -2.27 17.64 0.11
N ASP A 108 -1.32 17.85 1.00
CA ASP A 108 -1.56 18.03 2.44
C ASP A 108 -2.50 16.97 3.05
N GLY A 109 -2.34 15.71 2.61
CA GLY A 109 -3.14 14.58 3.07
C GLY A 109 -4.56 14.51 2.50
N ARG A 110 -4.92 15.34 1.51
CA ARG A 110 -6.25 15.41 0.92
C ARG A 110 -6.24 15.36 -0.61
N VAL A 111 -7.24 14.70 -1.18
CA VAL A 111 -7.53 14.73 -2.62
C VAL A 111 -8.62 15.77 -2.87
N THR A 112 -8.20 17.00 -3.16
CA THR A 112 -9.13 18.15 -3.26
C THR A 112 -10.09 18.07 -4.45
N ASP A 113 -9.67 17.37 -5.52
CA ASP A 113 -10.46 17.20 -6.75
C ASP A 113 -11.54 16.14 -6.64
N LEU A 114 -11.56 15.35 -5.56
CA LEU A 114 -12.57 14.32 -5.32
C LEU A 114 -13.56 14.73 -4.22
N ALA A 115 -14.84 14.63 -4.53
CA ALA A 115 -15.91 14.93 -3.59
C ALA A 115 -16.00 13.89 -2.48
N ASP A 116 -16.59 14.30 -1.35
CA ASP A 116 -16.94 13.39 -0.25
C ASP A 116 -17.95 12.34 -0.76
N GLY A 117 -17.75 11.08 -0.37
CA GLY A 117 -18.64 9.99 -0.75
C GLY A 117 -18.65 9.65 -2.24
N CYS A 118 -17.58 9.96 -2.98
CA CYS A 118 -17.51 9.68 -4.42
C CYS A 118 -17.19 8.21 -4.77
N ALA A 119 -16.68 7.42 -3.81
CA ALA A 119 -16.19 6.08 -4.05
C ALA A 119 -17.12 4.99 -3.52
N ASP A 120 -17.33 3.95 -4.33
CA ASP A 120 -18.05 2.71 -3.99
C ASP A 120 -17.20 1.72 -3.24
N ALA A 121 -15.87 1.80 -3.43
CA ALA A 121 -14.86 1.13 -2.64
C ALA A 121 -13.53 1.89 -2.73
N VAL A 122 -12.66 1.64 -1.74
CA VAL A 122 -11.25 2.09 -1.77
C VAL A 122 -10.35 0.90 -1.48
N MET A 123 -9.26 0.77 -2.22
CA MET A 123 -8.12 -0.07 -1.85
C MET A 123 -6.91 0.81 -1.52
N CYS A 124 -6.10 0.36 -0.56
CA CYS A 124 -4.86 1.01 -0.16
C CYS A 124 -3.79 -0.05 0.08
N ASN A 125 -2.76 -0.05 -0.76
CA ASN A 125 -1.77 -1.12 -0.77
C ASN A 125 -0.38 -0.56 -0.40
N HIS A 126 0.19 -1.01 0.74
CA HIS A 126 1.54 -0.68 1.22
C HIS A 126 1.84 0.80 1.50
N VAL A 127 0.84 1.67 1.52
CA VAL A 127 1.03 3.12 1.77
C VAL A 127 1.48 3.39 3.20
N LEU A 128 0.88 2.70 4.17
CA LEU A 128 1.06 3.02 5.59
C LEU A 128 2.49 2.84 6.07
N ALA A 129 3.25 1.94 5.45
CA ALA A 129 4.65 1.72 5.77
C ALA A 129 5.57 2.93 5.48
N SER A 130 5.13 3.88 4.64
CA SER A 130 5.87 5.12 4.40
C SER A 130 5.56 6.24 5.38
N LEU A 131 4.61 6.05 6.29
CA LEU A 131 4.14 7.08 7.22
C LEU A 131 4.86 6.98 8.56
N PRO A 132 5.46 8.08 9.07
CA PRO A 132 6.33 8.02 10.25
C PRO A 132 5.57 8.07 11.59
N THR A 133 4.29 8.44 11.61
CA THR A 133 3.53 8.65 12.86
C THR A 133 2.13 8.04 12.80
N GLU A 134 1.58 7.70 13.97
CA GLU A 134 0.20 7.22 14.09
C GLU A 134 -0.82 8.25 13.58
N ASP A 135 -0.58 9.54 13.82
CA ASP A 135 -1.44 10.62 13.34
C ASP A 135 -1.46 10.68 11.81
N ALA A 136 -0.32 10.43 11.14
CA ALA A 136 -0.27 10.34 9.68
C ALA A 136 -1.07 9.13 9.16
N VAL A 137 -0.98 7.97 9.83
CA VAL A 137 -1.80 6.80 9.50
C VAL A 137 -3.29 7.10 9.69
N LEU A 138 -3.66 7.71 10.81
CA LEU A 138 -5.04 8.11 11.08
C LEU A 138 -5.55 9.14 10.06
N GLY A 139 -4.69 10.07 9.65
CA GLY A 139 -4.99 11.05 8.59
C GLY A 139 -5.36 10.38 7.27
N VAL A 140 -4.58 9.38 6.84
CA VAL A 140 -4.89 8.58 5.64
C VAL A 140 -6.24 7.86 5.79
N PHE A 141 -6.50 7.22 6.92
CA PHE A 141 -7.80 6.56 7.13
C PHE A 141 -8.96 7.54 7.13
N THR A 142 -8.77 8.74 7.69
CA THR A 142 -9.79 9.80 7.70
C THR A 142 -10.10 10.29 6.28
N GLU A 143 -9.08 10.48 5.44
CA GLU A 143 -9.27 10.88 4.05
C GLU A 143 -9.95 9.76 3.23
N ILE A 144 -9.52 8.50 3.40
CA ILE A 144 -10.17 7.36 2.77
C ILE A 144 -11.65 7.27 3.20
N ARG A 145 -11.94 7.49 4.49
CA ARG A 145 -13.32 7.50 4.98
C ARG A 145 -14.15 8.62 4.35
N ARG A 146 -13.57 9.80 4.14
CA ARG A 146 -14.24 10.91 3.45
C ARG A 146 -14.61 10.55 2.01
N LEU A 147 -13.72 9.89 1.29
CA LEU A 147 -13.96 9.48 -0.10
C LEU A 147 -15.04 8.41 -0.25
N LEU A 148 -15.21 7.53 0.75
CA LEU A 148 -16.16 6.44 0.71
C LEU A 148 -17.59 6.87 1.01
N ARG A 149 -18.55 6.33 0.26
CA ARG A 149 -19.98 6.37 0.62
C ARG A 149 -20.22 5.62 1.93
N PRO A 150 -21.25 5.97 2.71
CA PRO A 150 -21.66 5.16 3.85
C PRO A 150 -21.91 3.69 3.44
N GLY A 151 -21.40 2.76 4.20
CA GLY A 151 -21.50 1.32 3.93
C GLY A 151 -20.56 0.78 2.85
N ALA A 152 -19.76 1.63 2.19
CA ALA A 152 -18.81 1.22 1.17
C ALA A 152 -17.60 0.49 1.76
N LEU A 153 -16.97 -0.38 0.95
CA LEU A 153 -15.88 -1.24 1.37
C LEU A 153 -14.53 -0.52 1.30
N PHE A 154 -13.75 -0.62 2.36
CA PHE A 154 -12.32 -0.35 2.38
C PHE A 154 -11.52 -1.66 2.45
N VAL A 155 -10.48 -1.80 1.63
CA VAL A 155 -9.53 -2.91 1.64
C VAL A 155 -8.12 -2.38 1.78
N LEU A 156 -7.42 -2.82 2.82
CA LEU A 156 -6.05 -2.45 3.11
C LEU A 156 -5.15 -3.69 2.96
N LEU A 157 -4.07 -3.56 2.20
CA LEU A 157 -2.99 -4.55 2.14
C LEU A 157 -1.73 -3.99 2.80
N THR A 158 -1.20 -4.74 3.77
CA THR A 158 0.03 -4.37 4.47
C THR A 158 0.95 -5.57 4.69
N THR A 159 2.24 -5.30 4.91
CA THR A 159 3.16 -6.27 5.48
C THR A 159 2.99 -6.34 7.01
N ASP A 160 3.29 -7.51 7.59
CA ASP A 160 3.30 -7.67 9.05
C ASP A 160 4.73 -7.56 9.59
N PRO A 161 5.06 -6.52 10.39
CA PRO A 161 6.38 -6.40 11.02
C PRO A 161 6.78 -7.58 11.90
N ALA A 162 5.82 -8.38 12.36
CA ALA A 162 6.14 -9.63 13.07
C ALA A 162 6.92 -10.64 12.19
N CYS A 163 6.95 -10.44 10.88
CA CYS A 163 7.70 -11.26 9.91
C CYS A 163 9.13 -10.75 9.63
N ASN A 164 9.66 -9.87 10.48
CA ASN A 164 10.98 -9.28 10.34
C ASN A 164 12.09 -10.31 10.15
N GLY A 165 13.09 -9.93 9.34
CA GLY A 165 14.29 -10.70 9.07
C GLY A 165 14.11 -11.93 8.18
N THR A 166 12.87 -12.30 7.84
CA THR A 166 12.60 -13.40 6.90
C THR A 166 12.78 -12.92 5.46
N GLU A 167 13.59 -13.62 4.68
CA GLU A 167 13.74 -13.38 3.25
C GLU A 167 12.68 -14.16 2.48
N TYR A 168 11.81 -13.43 1.81
CA TYR A 168 10.74 -13.95 0.95
C TYR A 168 11.17 -13.90 -0.53
N ALA A 169 10.35 -14.41 -1.41
CA ALA A 169 10.66 -14.46 -2.83
C ALA A 169 10.96 -13.09 -3.44
N SER A 170 10.28 -12.04 -3.01
CA SER A 170 10.44 -10.67 -3.56
C SER A 170 10.63 -9.57 -2.53
N LEU A 171 10.66 -9.89 -1.23
CA LEU A 171 10.86 -8.89 -0.19
C LEU A 171 11.53 -9.46 1.07
N ARG A 172 12.18 -8.58 1.85
CA ARG A 172 12.57 -8.80 3.24
C ARG A 172 12.22 -7.54 4.04
N ILE A 173 11.56 -7.71 5.17
CA ILE A 173 11.15 -6.64 6.07
C ILE A 173 12.08 -6.68 7.27
N GLY A 174 12.72 -5.56 7.59
CA GLY A 174 13.59 -5.43 8.75
C GLY A 174 14.80 -6.38 8.76
N GLU A 175 15.54 -6.37 9.85
CA GLU A 175 16.74 -7.19 10.02
C GLU A 175 16.47 -8.40 10.94
N PRO A 176 17.16 -9.52 10.70
CA PRO A 176 17.02 -10.71 11.56
C PRO A 176 17.36 -10.42 13.02
N GLY A 177 16.47 -10.80 13.92
CA GLY A 177 16.64 -10.63 15.37
C GLY A 177 16.24 -9.27 15.93
N GLU A 178 15.94 -8.30 15.09
CA GLU A 178 15.45 -6.98 15.52
C GLU A 178 13.95 -7.02 15.85
N VAL A 179 13.56 -6.20 16.82
CA VAL A 179 12.16 -6.01 17.23
C VAL A 179 11.81 -4.53 17.03
N TYR A 180 10.76 -4.27 16.29
CA TYR A 180 10.30 -2.91 15.97
C TYR A 180 8.97 -2.62 16.65
N GLY A 181 8.90 -1.45 17.30
CA GLY A 181 7.67 -0.88 17.81
C GLY A 181 6.91 -0.05 16.77
N PRO A 182 5.73 0.48 17.13
CA PRO A 182 4.94 1.34 16.24
C PRO A 182 5.71 2.62 15.85
N GLY A 183 5.83 2.87 14.54
CA GLY A 183 6.53 4.03 14.01
C GLY A 183 8.05 3.90 13.92
N ASP A 184 8.65 2.83 14.43
CA ASP A 184 10.09 2.62 14.31
C ASP A 184 10.50 2.49 12.84
N GLU A 185 11.60 3.14 12.47
CA GLU A 185 12.16 3.02 11.13
C GLU A 185 12.77 1.62 10.94
N LEU A 186 12.49 1.00 9.80
CA LEU A 186 13.07 -0.27 9.39
C LEU A 186 13.46 -0.27 7.91
N THR A 187 14.46 -1.09 7.58
CA THR A 187 14.85 -1.31 6.19
C THR A 187 13.98 -2.40 5.57
N VAL A 188 13.42 -2.11 4.40
CA VAL A 188 12.79 -3.13 3.55
C VAL A 188 13.64 -3.34 2.32
N ARG A 189 13.90 -4.59 1.98
CA ARG A 189 14.55 -4.98 0.71
C ARG A 189 13.49 -5.50 -0.23
N LEU A 190 13.45 -4.93 -1.43
CA LEU A 190 12.53 -5.31 -2.50
C LEU A 190 13.34 -5.88 -3.66
N ARG A 191 12.93 -7.02 -4.17
CA ARG A 191 13.57 -7.66 -5.32
C ARG A 191 13.15 -6.96 -6.60
N ARG A 192 14.12 -6.68 -7.46
CA ARG A 192 13.90 -6.10 -8.79
C ARG A 192 13.78 -7.20 -9.83
N THR A 193 13.20 -6.84 -10.96
CA THR A 193 13.04 -7.76 -12.10
C THR A 193 14.37 -8.26 -12.71
N ASP A 194 15.48 -7.55 -12.48
CA ASP A 194 16.84 -7.97 -12.85
C ASP A 194 17.49 -8.90 -11.82
N GLY A 195 16.78 -9.24 -10.72
CA GLY A 195 17.25 -10.09 -9.64
C GLY A 195 18.06 -9.38 -8.56
N SER A 196 18.38 -8.11 -8.73
CA SER A 196 19.02 -7.29 -7.69
C SER A 196 18.03 -6.91 -6.57
N TRP A 197 18.56 -6.42 -5.45
CA TRP A 197 17.76 -5.94 -4.32
C TRP A 197 17.88 -4.43 -4.20
N GLN A 198 16.74 -3.79 -3.92
CA GLN A 198 16.67 -2.37 -3.57
C GLN A 198 16.28 -2.23 -2.12
N GLU A 199 17.01 -1.39 -1.38
CA GLU A 199 16.67 -1.02 -0.01
C GLU A 199 15.83 0.26 0.01
N VAL A 200 14.83 0.25 0.89
CA VAL A 200 14.00 1.42 1.19
C VAL A 200 13.78 1.51 2.69
N ARG A 201 13.61 2.71 3.19
CA ARG A 201 13.24 2.97 4.58
C ARG A 201 11.75 3.07 4.70
N ASN A 202 11.20 2.30 5.61
CA ASN A 202 9.80 2.25 5.95
C ASN A 202 9.65 2.34 7.48
N HIS A 203 8.41 2.40 7.94
CA HIS A 203 8.05 2.40 9.36
C HIS A 203 7.28 1.14 9.71
N ALA A 204 7.55 0.61 10.90
CA ALA A 204 6.87 -0.56 11.42
C ALA A 204 5.49 -0.19 11.97
N TRP A 205 4.45 -0.80 11.43
CA TRP A 205 3.08 -0.67 11.94
C TRP A 205 2.53 -2.06 12.26
N PRO A 206 2.52 -2.46 13.55
CA PRO A 206 1.91 -3.73 13.96
C PRO A 206 0.47 -3.81 13.51
N VAL A 207 0.13 -4.88 12.79
CA VAL A 207 -1.21 -5.04 12.18
C VAL A 207 -2.36 -5.03 13.19
N GLY A 208 -2.08 -5.34 14.45
CA GLY A 208 -3.06 -5.25 15.55
C GLY A 208 -3.50 -3.83 15.92
N LEU A 209 -2.79 -2.78 15.44
CA LEU A 209 -3.19 -1.38 15.67
C LEU A 209 -4.28 -0.91 14.70
N TYR A 210 -4.37 -1.49 13.52
CA TYR A 210 -5.28 -1.01 12.48
C TYR A 210 -6.76 -1.04 12.86
N PRO A 211 -7.29 -2.06 13.55
CA PRO A 211 -8.70 -2.06 13.96
C PRO A 211 -9.09 -0.82 14.76
N SER A 212 -8.32 -0.46 15.79
CA SER A 212 -8.61 0.71 16.63
C SER A 212 -8.47 2.03 15.88
N LEU A 213 -7.49 2.16 14.99
CA LEU A 213 -7.30 3.35 14.16
C LEU A 213 -8.43 3.51 13.12
N LEU A 214 -8.88 2.41 12.54
CA LEU A 214 -10.02 2.40 11.60
C LEU A 214 -11.32 2.79 12.33
N GLU A 215 -11.58 2.26 13.52
CA GLU A 215 -12.75 2.66 14.33
C GLU A 215 -12.72 4.15 14.67
N ARG A 216 -11.57 4.69 15.05
CA ARG A 216 -11.36 6.13 15.29
C ARG A 216 -11.61 6.97 14.03
N ALA A 217 -11.30 6.45 12.86
CA ALA A 217 -11.54 7.11 11.57
C ALA A 217 -12.99 6.98 11.07
N GLY A 218 -13.88 6.29 11.79
CA GLY A 218 -15.29 6.13 11.41
C GLY A 218 -15.55 4.91 10.51
N PHE A 219 -14.78 3.84 10.68
CA PHE A 219 -15.05 2.54 10.08
C PHE A 219 -15.68 1.58 11.08
N ARG A 220 -16.35 0.56 10.56
CA ARG A 220 -16.96 -0.53 11.33
C ARG A 220 -16.73 -1.87 10.64
N GLU A 221 -17.09 -2.97 11.30
CA GLU A 221 -16.97 -4.33 10.77
C GLU A 221 -15.53 -4.65 10.29
N VAL A 222 -14.54 -4.23 11.10
CA VAL A 222 -13.13 -4.46 10.77
C VAL A 222 -12.80 -5.94 10.89
N ALA A 223 -12.29 -6.52 9.80
CA ALA A 223 -11.85 -7.92 9.76
C ALA A 223 -10.45 -8.01 9.17
N GLN A 224 -9.64 -8.92 9.71
CA GLN A 224 -8.29 -9.17 9.24
C GLN A 224 -8.16 -10.61 8.75
N HIS A 225 -7.48 -10.80 7.62
CA HIS A 225 -7.18 -12.09 7.03
C HIS A 225 -5.71 -12.13 6.61
N ARG A 226 -5.00 -13.18 7.05
CA ARG A 226 -3.64 -13.48 6.63
C ARG A 226 -3.68 -14.62 5.61
N PRO A 227 -3.53 -14.34 4.31
CA PRO A 227 -3.59 -15.37 3.29
C PRO A 227 -2.46 -16.40 3.43
N SER A 228 -2.78 -17.67 3.36
CA SER A 228 -1.80 -18.74 3.23
C SER A 228 -1.46 -19.02 1.77
N VAL A 229 -0.31 -19.66 1.52
CA VAL A 229 0.05 -20.09 0.16
C VAL A 229 -0.97 -21.08 -0.39
N ASP A 230 -1.51 -21.98 0.44
CA ASP A 230 -2.50 -22.97 -0.02
C ASP A 230 -3.82 -22.32 -0.46
N GLU A 231 -4.27 -21.27 0.23
CA GLU A 231 -5.40 -20.46 -0.24
C GLU A 231 -5.05 -19.71 -1.53
N ALA A 232 -3.83 -19.15 -1.62
CA ALA A 232 -3.37 -18.40 -2.79
C ALA A 232 -3.36 -19.26 -4.06
N LEU A 233 -2.97 -20.54 -3.98
CA LEU A 233 -2.98 -21.46 -5.11
C LEU A 233 -4.38 -21.66 -5.73
N THR A 234 -5.43 -21.26 -5.04
CA THR A 234 -6.82 -21.34 -5.55
C THR A 234 -7.30 -20.06 -6.23
N VAL A 235 -6.59 -18.95 -6.10
CA VAL A 235 -7.03 -17.60 -6.55
C VAL A 235 -5.98 -16.82 -7.31
N ALA A 236 -4.70 -17.11 -7.14
CA ALA A 236 -3.60 -16.45 -7.85
C ALA A 236 -3.40 -17.06 -9.24
N ASP A 237 -2.65 -16.35 -10.08
CA ASP A 237 -2.24 -16.85 -11.38
C ASP A 237 -1.45 -18.16 -11.25
N ALA A 238 -1.84 -19.18 -12.04
CA ALA A 238 -1.26 -20.51 -11.96
C ALA A 238 0.24 -20.53 -12.34
N ASP A 239 0.66 -19.68 -13.29
CA ASP A 239 2.05 -19.61 -13.74
C ASP A 239 2.92 -18.99 -12.67
N LEU A 240 2.42 -17.94 -11.99
CA LEU A 240 3.09 -17.34 -10.84
C LEU A 240 3.21 -18.36 -9.69
N ALA A 241 2.14 -19.06 -9.38
CA ALA A 241 2.08 -20.04 -8.30
C ALA A 241 3.04 -21.23 -8.52
N ALA A 242 3.15 -21.72 -9.76
CA ALA A 242 4.00 -22.86 -10.13
C ALA A 242 5.50 -22.53 -10.19
N GLY A 243 5.86 -21.25 -10.33
CA GLY A 243 7.24 -20.83 -10.63
C GLY A 243 8.23 -20.96 -9.47
N ARG A 244 7.76 -21.18 -8.21
CA ARG A 244 8.59 -21.13 -6.98
C ARG A 244 8.08 -22.08 -5.91
N ALA A 245 8.97 -22.46 -4.99
CA ALA A 245 8.62 -23.32 -3.86
C ALA A 245 7.80 -22.58 -2.76
N TRP A 246 7.93 -21.26 -2.65
CA TRP A 246 7.24 -20.42 -1.66
C TRP A 246 7.45 -20.88 -0.20
N SER A 247 8.65 -21.41 0.12
CA SER A 247 8.90 -22.05 1.41
C SER A 247 8.81 -21.09 2.59
N ALA A 248 9.35 -19.87 2.45
CA ALA A 248 9.29 -18.85 3.48
C ALA A 248 7.85 -18.34 3.68
N GLU A 249 7.13 -18.08 2.58
CA GLU A 249 5.73 -17.67 2.58
C GLU A 249 4.79 -18.72 3.18
N ARG A 250 5.07 -20.02 2.96
CA ARG A 250 4.33 -21.13 3.59
C ARG A 250 4.58 -21.19 5.10
N ALA A 251 5.84 -21.04 5.51
CA ALA A 251 6.21 -21.10 6.92
C ALA A 251 5.67 -19.89 7.71
N ARG A 252 5.67 -18.71 7.09
CA ARG A 252 5.31 -17.46 7.75
C ARG A 252 4.78 -16.45 6.73
N PRO A 253 3.48 -16.45 6.41
CA PRO A 253 2.91 -15.50 5.45
C PRO A 253 3.10 -14.05 5.88
N PRO A 254 3.73 -13.18 5.04
CA PRO A 254 4.12 -11.83 5.46
C PRO A 254 3.04 -10.77 5.31
N LEU A 255 1.93 -11.08 4.63
CA LEU A 255 0.93 -10.10 4.25
C LEU A 255 -0.35 -10.21 5.08
N MET A 256 -0.98 -9.08 5.32
CA MET A 256 -2.27 -8.95 6.00
C MET A 256 -3.24 -8.16 5.13
N ILE A 257 -4.43 -8.72 4.93
CA ILE A 257 -5.57 -8.02 4.33
C ILE A 257 -6.48 -7.56 5.47
N THR A 258 -6.75 -6.28 5.54
CA THR A 258 -7.74 -5.74 6.47
C THR A 258 -8.90 -5.18 5.65
N THR A 259 -10.13 -5.56 5.99
CA THR A 259 -11.34 -5.01 5.39
C THR A 259 -12.14 -4.27 6.43
N ALA A 260 -12.82 -3.19 6.03
CA ALA A 260 -13.70 -2.43 6.90
C ALA A 260 -14.83 -1.79 6.08
N LEU A 261 -15.94 -1.45 6.71
CA LEU A 261 -17.03 -0.70 6.10
C LEU A 261 -17.04 0.74 6.62
N ALA A 262 -17.24 1.70 5.73
CA ALA A 262 -17.47 3.09 6.09
C ALA A 262 -18.76 3.19 6.93
N ALA A 263 -18.70 3.80 8.12
CA ALA A 263 -19.86 3.97 8.99
C ALA A 263 -20.81 5.07 8.50
#